data_6afb9d2099c445f5496af2bdc44fc020
#
_entry.id   6afb9d2099c445f5496af2bdc44fc020
#
_cell.length_a   1.000
_cell.length_b   1.000
_cell.length_c   1.000
_cell.angle_alpha   90.00
_cell.angle_beta   90.00
_cell.angle_gamma   90.00
#
_symmetry.space_group_name_H-M   'P 1'
#
loop_
_entity.id
_entity.type
_entity.pdbx_description
1 polymer ?
#
loop_
_entity_poly.entity_id
_entity_poly.type
_entity_poly.pdbx_seq_one_letter_code
_entity_poly.pdbx_strand_id
1 'polypeptide(L)'
;MSLNQILSLKKGEGKFLLIAVLFIFSLFASYSLLRPIREALGISGGTGELKWLFLGTFIATIVGSILAMILSGMIKRKLYTDFIYGFFALNLIGFFALLHQISQGSEAYSIVARSFYIWVSVFNIFVISTAWSLLADVFSKERSARLFGIISAGASLGGIFGAFFVSVLSKFIDVPSFIFISIICLGISIVLKNLLIK
;
A
#
# COMPACT_ATOMS: atom_id res chain seq x y z
N MET A 1 -19.19 -10.08 29.59
CA MET A 1 -18.01 -10.66 28.93
C MET A 1 -17.09 -9.51 28.56
N SER A 2 -15.84 -9.47 29.03
CA SER A 2 -14.95 -8.33 28.72
C SER A 2 -14.44 -8.45 27.27
N LEU A 3 -14.15 -7.31 26.63
CA LEU A 3 -13.63 -7.25 25.26
C LEU A 3 -12.37 -8.14 25.09
N ASN A 4 -11.54 -8.21 26.12
CA ASN A 4 -10.34 -9.04 26.15
C ASN A 4 -10.63 -10.54 26.08
N GLN A 5 -11.78 -10.99 26.62
CA GLN A 5 -12.20 -12.38 26.54
C GLN A 5 -12.73 -12.73 25.14
N ILE A 6 -13.47 -11.80 24.51
CA ILE A 6 -13.96 -11.95 23.14
C ILE A 6 -12.80 -12.03 22.16
N LEU A 7 -11.78 -11.20 22.34
CA LEU A 7 -10.61 -11.10 21.47
C LEU A 7 -9.50 -12.11 21.81
N SER A 8 -9.70 -12.97 22.81
CA SER A 8 -8.69 -13.95 23.29
C SER A 8 -7.32 -13.32 23.60
N LEU A 9 -7.30 -12.09 24.13
CA LEU A 9 -6.10 -11.33 24.41
C LEU A 9 -5.48 -11.76 25.74
N LYS A 10 -4.16 -12.03 25.72
CA LYS A 10 -3.35 -12.19 26.95
C LYS A 10 -2.94 -10.79 27.48
N LYS A 11 -2.65 -10.70 28.80
CA LYS A 11 -2.16 -9.47 29.41
C LYS A 11 -0.95 -8.90 28.65
N GLY A 12 -1.01 -7.62 28.24
CA GLY A 12 0.07 -6.93 27.53
C GLY A 12 0.04 -7.01 26.00
N GLU A 13 -0.80 -7.89 25.40
CA GLU A 13 -0.88 -8.01 23.93
C GLU A 13 -1.68 -6.86 23.26
N GLY A 14 -2.54 -6.16 24.00
CA GLY A 14 -3.48 -5.19 23.41
C GLY A 14 -2.81 -4.03 22.69
N LYS A 15 -1.76 -3.45 23.28
CA LYS A 15 -1.01 -2.34 22.66
C LYS A 15 -0.35 -2.79 21.35
N PHE A 16 0.27 -3.97 21.39
CA PHE A 16 0.97 -4.52 20.24
C PHE A 16 0.00 -4.89 19.10
N LEU A 17 -1.14 -5.49 19.43
CA LEU A 17 -2.21 -5.76 18.48
C LEU A 17 -2.76 -4.48 17.86
N LEU A 18 -3.02 -3.44 18.68
CA LEU A 18 -3.51 -2.15 18.17
C LEU A 18 -2.54 -1.53 17.17
N ILE A 19 -1.23 -1.55 17.44
CA ILE A 19 -0.23 -1.04 16.51
C ILE A 19 -0.24 -1.85 15.21
N ALA A 20 -0.36 -3.17 15.29
CA ALA A 20 -0.43 -4.03 14.10
C ALA A 20 -1.69 -3.78 13.26
N VAL A 21 -2.84 -3.60 13.91
CA VAL A 21 -4.12 -3.27 13.23
C VAL A 21 -4.03 -1.89 12.56
N LEU A 22 -3.50 -0.88 13.26
CA LEU A 22 -3.35 0.46 12.69
C LEU A 22 -2.31 0.48 11.56
N PHE A 23 -1.23 -0.30 11.66
CA PHE A 23 -0.24 -0.48 10.60
C PHE A 23 -0.88 -0.99 9.31
N ILE A 24 -1.60 -2.11 9.40
CA ILE A 24 -2.28 -2.70 8.24
C ILE A 24 -3.41 -1.80 7.75
N PHE A 25 -4.19 -1.19 8.65
CA PHE A 25 -5.24 -0.24 8.27
C PHE A 25 -4.68 0.91 7.44
N SER A 26 -3.64 1.60 7.91
CA SER A 26 -3.07 2.74 7.21
C SER A 26 -2.45 2.36 5.87
N LEU A 27 -1.85 1.16 5.78
CA LEU A 27 -1.29 0.64 4.55
C LEU A 27 -2.37 0.35 3.50
N PHE A 28 -3.45 -0.34 3.89
CA PHE A 28 -4.57 -0.64 3.00
C PHE A 28 -5.36 0.61 2.64
N ALA A 29 -5.49 1.59 3.54
CA ALA A 29 -6.07 2.89 3.23
C ALA A 29 -5.25 3.63 2.17
N SER A 30 -3.90 3.66 2.31
CA SER A 30 -3.00 4.23 1.31
C SER A 30 -3.21 3.61 -0.07
N TYR A 31 -3.19 2.28 -0.16
CA TYR A 31 -3.42 1.58 -1.42
C TYR A 31 -4.82 1.84 -2.00
N SER A 32 -5.86 1.79 -1.17
CA SER A 32 -7.25 1.95 -1.63
C SER A 32 -7.58 3.37 -2.07
N LEU A 33 -6.83 4.37 -1.63
CA LEU A 33 -6.86 5.72 -2.18
C LEU A 33 -6.29 5.77 -3.61
N LEU A 34 -5.24 5.00 -3.89
CA LEU A 34 -4.57 5.00 -5.20
C LEU A 34 -5.31 4.17 -6.25
N ARG A 35 -6.03 3.14 -5.85
CA ARG A 35 -6.67 2.19 -6.78
C ARG A 35 -7.68 2.83 -7.72
N PRO A 36 -8.67 3.63 -7.28
CA PRO A 36 -9.60 4.31 -8.19
C PRO A 36 -8.90 5.29 -9.13
N ILE A 37 -7.87 5.97 -8.64
CA ILE A 37 -7.06 6.91 -9.43
C ILE A 37 -6.31 6.16 -10.53
N ARG A 38 -5.71 5.02 -10.21
CA ARG A 38 -5.06 4.15 -11.18
C ARG A 38 -6.02 3.77 -12.32
N GLU A 39 -7.23 3.32 -11.98
CA GLU A 39 -8.23 2.93 -12.98
C GLU A 39 -8.65 4.13 -13.85
N ALA A 40 -8.90 5.29 -13.24
CA ALA A 40 -9.28 6.50 -13.96
C ALA A 40 -8.17 6.94 -14.94
N LEU A 41 -6.92 6.95 -14.51
CA LEU A 41 -5.77 7.29 -15.35
C LEU A 41 -5.51 6.23 -16.44
N GLY A 42 -5.74 4.95 -16.14
CA GLY A 42 -5.58 3.87 -17.12
C GLY A 42 -6.58 3.92 -18.27
N ILE A 43 -7.82 4.38 -18.00
CA ILE A 43 -8.89 4.49 -18.99
C ILE A 43 -8.78 5.80 -19.79
N SER A 44 -8.08 6.81 -19.29
CA SER A 44 -7.98 8.12 -19.94
C SER A 44 -7.39 8.08 -21.35
N GLY A 45 -6.56 7.08 -21.67
CA GLY A 45 -6.02 6.82 -23.03
C GLY A 45 -6.93 6.00 -23.94
N GLY A 46 -8.12 5.62 -23.46
CA GLY A 46 -9.06 4.74 -24.16
C GLY A 46 -8.90 3.26 -23.81
N THR A 47 -9.99 2.51 -23.98
CA THR A 47 -10.06 1.08 -23.61
C THR A 47 -9.12 0.18 -24.43
N GLY A 48 -8.73 0.60 -25.63
CA GLY A 48 -7.79 -0.12 -26.49
C GLY A 48 -6.36 -0.21 -25.91
N GLU A 49 -6.00 0.69 -25.02
CA GLU A 49 -4.68 0.71 -24.38
C GLU A 49 -4.56 -0.24 -23.17
N LEU A 50 -5.67 -0.63 -22.57
CA LEU A 50 -5.69 -1.46 -21.35
C LEU A 50 -4.89 -2.75 -21.52
N LYS A 51 -4.92 -3.38 -22.69
CA LYS A 51 -4.13 -4.60 -22.96
C LYS A 51 -2.62 -4.38 -22.78
N TRP A 52 -2.11 -3.21 -23.17
CA TRP A 52 -0.70 -2.84 -23.02
C TRP A 52 -0.35 -2.52 -21.58
N LEU A 53 -1.28 -1.90 -20.85
CA LEU A 53 -1.13 -1.63 -19.41
C LEU A 53 -1.11 -2.94 -18.60
N PHE A 54 -1.96 -3.90 -18.93
CA PHE A 54 -1.93 -5.23 -18.31
C PHE A 54 -0.64 -5.98 -18.62
N LEU A 55 -0.20 -5.96 -19.88
CA LEU A 55 1.07 -6.58 -20.27
C LEU A 55 2.26 -5.92 -19.56
N GLY A 56 2.29 -4.58 -19.52
CA GLY A 56 3.30 -3.83 -18.79
C GLY A 56 3.31 -4.15 -17.30
N THR A 57 2.15 -4.26 -16.67
CA THR A 57 2.00 -4.68 -15.26
C THR A 57 2.54 -6.09 -15.05
N PHE A 58 2.21 -7.02 -15.93
CA PHE A 58 2.68 -8.39 -15.86
C PHE A 58 4.21 -8.48 -15.94
N ILE A 59 4.81 -7.82 -16.93
CA ILE A 59 6.28 -7.78 -17.10
C ILE A 59 6.94 -7.10 -15.89
N ALA A 60 6.43 -5.95 -15.46
CA ALA A 60 6.98 -5.21 -14.33
C ALA A 60 6.90 -6.02 -13.02
N THR A 61 5.82 -6.80 -12.84
CA THR A 61 5.67 -7.67 -11.68
C THR A 61 6.68 -8.81 -11.69
N ILE A 62 6.91 -9.45 -12.84
CA ILE A 62 7.91 -10.52 -12.95
C ILE A 62 9.32 -9.97 -12.69
N VAL A 63 9.70 -8.91 -13.38
CA VAL A 63 11.02 -8.28 -13.21
C VAL A 63 11.21 -7.82 -11.77
N GLY A 64 10.24 -7.13 -11.21
CA GLY A 64 10.26 -6.70 -9.81
C GLY A 64 10.39 -7.88 -8.85
N SER A 65 9.68 -8.99 -9.07
CA SER A 65 9.76 -10.19 -8.21
C SER A 65 11.14 -10.83 -8.24
N ILE A 66 11.78 -10.91 -9.41
CA ILE A 66 13.14 -11.41 -9.54
C ILE A 66 14.12 -10.49 -8.79
N LEU A 67 14.02 -9.18 -8.98
CA LEU A 67 14.84 -8.21 -8.27
C LEU A 67 14.65 -8.27 -6.74
N ALA A 68 13.41 -8.38 -6.29
CA ALA A 68 13.07 -8.50 -4.87
C ALA A 68 13.62 -9.79 -4.27
N MET A 69 13.56 -10.91 -5.00
CA MET A 69 14.13 -12.20 -4.57
C MET A 69 15.65 -12.09 -4.40
N ILE A 70 16.37 -11.50 -5.36
CA ILE A 70 17.81 -11.28 -5.29
C ILE A 70 18.12 -10.38 -4.09
N LEU A 71 17.42 -9.26 -3.95
CA LEU A 71 17.66 -8.29 -2.89
C LEU A 71 17.41 -8.88 -1.50
N SER A 72 16.34 -9.68 -1.35
CA SER A 72 16.00 -10.33 -0.08
C SER A 72 17.04 -11.36 0.36
N GLY A 73 17.78 -11.94 -0.58
CA GLY A 73 18.90 -12.84 -0.29
C GLY A 73 20.20 -12.13 0.10
N MET A 74 20.34 -10.86 -0.28
CA MET A 74 21.58 -10.09 -0.06
C MET A 74 21.58 -9.24 1.22
N ILE A 75 20.41 -8.82 1.68
CA ILE A 75 20.27 -7.88 2.81
C ILE A 75 19.44 -8.45 3.95
N LYS A 76 19.73 -7.96 5.17
CA LYS A 76 18.97 -8.34 6.36
C LYS A 76 17.50 -7.97 6.19
N ARG A 77 16.58 -8.82 6.64
CA ARG A 77 15.14 -8.69 6.47
C ARG A 77 14.55 -7.35 6.93
N LYS A 78 15.03 -6.81 8.05
CA LYS A 78 14.63 -5.47 8.51
C LYS A 78 14.99 -4.40 7.49
N LEU A 79 16.22 -4.42 6.97
CA LEU A 79 16.72 -3.46 5.99
C LEU A 79 16.00 -3.60 4.65
N TYR A 80 15.67 -4.85 4.25
CA TYR A 80 14.85 -5.12 3.07
C TYR A 80 13.47 -4.46 3.17
N THR A 81 12.80 -4.61 4.31
CA THR A 81 11.49 -3.99 4.55
C THR A 81 11.58 -2.46 4.49
N ASP A 82 12.60 -1.87 5.12
CA ASP A 82 12.83 -0.43 5.09
C ASP A 82 13.11 0.07 3.65
N PHE A 83 13.88 -0.68 2.88
CA PHE A 83 14.17 -0.37 1.48
C PHE A 83 12.89 -0.40 0.62
N ILE A 84 12.08 -1.45 0.72
CA ILE A 84 10.82 -1.57 -0.05
C ILE A 84 9.90 -0.40 0.26
N TYR A 85 9.64 -0.11 1.53
CA TYR A 85 8.74 0.99 1.91
C TYR A 85 9.30 2.36 1.52
N GLY A 86 10.60 2.58 1.72
CA GLY A 86 11.27 3.83 1.33
C GLY A 86 11.28 4.05 -0.17
N PHE A 87 11.57 3.01 -0.95
CA PHE A 87 11.53 3.04 -2.42
C PHE A 87 10.14 3.43 -2.93
N PHE A 88 9.10 2.76 -2.46
CA PHE A 88 7.74 3.05 -2.90
C PHE A 88 7.24 4.42 -2.42
N ALA A 89 7.58 4.85 -1.20
CA ALA A 89 7.24 6.18 -0.71
C ALA A 89 7.90 7.29 -1.54
N LEU A 90 9.18 7.14 -1.89
CA LEU A 90 9.91 8.11 -2.71
C LEU A 90 9.32 8.21 -4.12
N ASN A 91 9.01 7.06 -4.74
CA ASN A 91 8.35 7.04 -6.06
C ASN A 91 6.96 7.71 -6.01
N LEU A 92 6.19 7.48 -4.95
CA LEU A 92 4.87 8.09 -4.80
C LEU A 92 4.95 9.61 -4.69
N ILE A 93 5.96 10.14 -3.98
CA ILE A 93 6.27 11.57 -3.94
C ILE A 93 6.63 12.09 -5.34
N GLY A 94 7.42 11.33 -6.11
CA GLY A 94 7.74 11.65 -7.49
C GLY A 94 6.51 11.74 -8.39
N PHE A 95 5.61 10.77 -8.32
CA PHE A 95 4.33 10.80 -9.06
C PHE A 95 3.43 11.96 -8.64
N PHE A 96 3.37 12.27 -7.34
CA PHE A 96 2.66 13.45 -6.85
C PHE A 96 3.19 14.72 -7.51
N ALA A 97 4.50 14.92 -7.50
CA ALA A 97 5.12 16.11 -8.08
C ALA A 97 4.89 16.19 -9.60
N LEU A 98 5.06 15.09 -10.33
CA LEU A 98 4.87 15.04 -11.77
C LEU A 98 3.42 15.31 -12.19
N LEU A 99 2.45 14.64 -11.56
CA LEU A 99 1.04 14.82 -11.88
C LEU A 99 0.48 16.18 -11.45
N HIS A 100 1.15 16.86 -10.50
CA HIS A 100 0.80 18.21 -10.11
C HIS A 100 1.33 19.27 -11.07
N GLN A 101 2.51 19.06 -11.68
CA GLN A 101 3.19 20.05 -12.53
C GLN A 101 2.85 19.92 -14.01
N ILE A 102 2.54 18.71 -14.49
CA ILE A 102 2.32 18.44 -15.90
C ILE A 102 0.86 18.74 -16.27
N SER A 103 0.65 19.54 -17.32
CA SER A 103 -0.69 19.87 -17.81
C SER A 103 -1.46 18.63 -18.27
N GLN A 104 -2.70 18.51 -17.81
CA GLN A 104 -3.60 17.42 -18.25
C GLN A 104 -3.82 17.53 -19.76
N GLY A 105 -3.83 16.35 -20.42
CA GLY A 105 -3.98 16.26 -21.88
C GLY A 105 -2.68 16.35 -22.69
N SER A 106 -1.53 16.62 -22.06
CA SER A 106 -0.23 16.55 -22.72
C SER A 106 0.22 15.09 -22.91
N GLU A 107 1.09 14.86 -23.90
CA GLU A 107 1.71 13.55 -24.11
C GLU A 107 2.50 13.09 -22.86
N ALA A 108 3.21 14.02 -22.24
CA ALA A 108 3.95 13.76 -20.99
C ALA A 108 3.01 13.29 -19.86
N TYR A 109 1.83 13.90 -19.73
CA TYR A 109 0.83 13.47 -18.76
C TYR A 109 0.37 12.03 -19.01
N SER A 110 0.12 11.68 -20.28
CA SER A 110 -0.27 10.30 -20.66
C SER A 110 0.79 9.27 -20.32
N ILE A 111 2.07 9.58 -20.53
CA ILE A 111 3.19 8.71 -20.18
C ILE A 111 3.24 8.50 -18.66
N VAL A 112 3.13 9.57 -17.87
CA VAL A 112 3.14 9.51 -16.41
C VAL A 112 1.93 8.72 -15.89
N ALA A 113 0.74 8.93 -16.45
CA ALA A 113 -0.48 8.22 -16.08
C ALA A 113 -0.37 6.71 -16.32
N ARG A 114 0.17 6.29 -17.48
CA ARG A 114 0.43 4.87 -17.79
C ARG A 114 1.48 4.26 -16.86
N SER A 115 2.55 4.98 -16.60
CA SER A 115 3.59 4.57 -15.66
C SER A 115 3.04 4.41 -14.25
N PHE A 116 2.20 5.33 -13.81
CA PHE A 116 1.51 5.27 -12.52
C PHE A 116 0.58 4.06 -12.40
N TYR A 117 -0.16 3.74 -13.47
CA TYR A 117 -1.02 2.56 -13.52
C TYR A 117 -0.24 1.27 -13.24
N ILE A 118 0.87 1.06 -13.95
CA ILE A 118 1.74 -0.11 -13.78
C ILE A 118 2.35 -0.10 -12.37
N TRP A 119 2.86 1.04 -11.94
CA TRP A 119 3.53 1.21 -10.67
C TRP A 119 2.62 0.90 -9.48
N VAL A 120 1.37 1.40 -9.44
CA VAL A 120 0.42 1.12 -8.35
C VAL A 120 0.12 -0.38 -8.25
N SER A 121 0.10 -1.10 -9.37
CA SER A 121 -0.10 -2.55 -9.38
C SER A 121 1.08 -3.28 -8.73
N VAL A 122 2.30 -2.87 -9.07
CA VAL A 122 3.55 -3.40 -8.46
C VAL A 122 3.63 -3.02 -6.99
N PHE A 123 3.33 -1.76 -6.64
CA PHE A 123 3.24 -1.27 -5.26
C PHE A 123 2.35 -2.18 -4.41
N ASN A 124 1.14 -2.47 -4.87
CA ASN A 124 0.19 -3.33 -4.15
C ASN A 124 0.82 -4.69 -3.79
N ILE A 125 1.40 -5.38 -4.78
CA ILE A 125 1.97 -6.71 -4.59
C ILE A 125 3.13 -6.66 -3.57
N PHE A 126 4.07 -5.74 -3.76
CA PHE A 126 5.30 -5.73 -2.96
C PHE A 126 5.07 -5.19 -1.55
N VAL A 127 4.35 -4.09 -1.41
CA VAL A 127 4.16 -3.45 -0.11
C VAL A 127 3.25 -4.28 0.79
N ILE A 128 2.16 -4.84 0.23
CA ILE A 128 1.24 -5.67 1.01
C ILE A 128 1.85 -7.02 1.37
N SER A 129 2.52 -7.71 0.43
CA SER A 129 3.17 -8.98 0.74
C SER A 129 4.30 -8.81 1.77
N THR A 130 5.06 -7.73 1.69
CA THR A 130 6.10 -7.40 2.68
C THR A 130 5.49 -7.12 4.06
N ALA A 131 4.32 -6.47 4.12
CA ALA A 131 3.61 -6.23 5.37
C ALA A 131 3.16 -7.52 6.05
N TRP A 132 2.51 -8.43 5.30
CA TRP A 132 2.08 -9.72 5.84
C TRP A 132 3.27 -10.59 6.25
N SER A 133 4.34 -10.58 5.48
CA SER A 133 5.58 -11.28 5.81
C SER A 133 6.19 -10.77 7.12
N LEU A 134 6.23 -9.44 7.30
CA LEU A 134 6.70 -8.81 8.53
C LEU A 134 5.84 -9.21 9.73
N LEU A 135 4.52 -9.18 9.61
CA LEU A 135 3.61 -9.59 10.67
C LEU A 135 3.79 -11.07 11.04
N ALA A 136 3.99 -11.93 10.04
CA ALA A 136 4.27 -13.35 10.28
C ALA A 136 5.58 -13.58 11.06
N ASP A 137 6.57 -12.69 10.94
CA ASP A 137 7.82 -12.78 11.68
C ASP A 137 7.71 -12.24 13.11
N VAL A 138 6.95 -11.16 13.26
CA VAL A 138 6.82 -10.46 14.54
C VAL A 138 5.89 -11.22 15.49
N PHE A 139 4.89 -11.94 14.97
CA PHE A 139 3.96 -12.74 15.75
C PHE A 139 4.39 -14.21 15.77
N SER A 140 4.46 -14.82 16.96
CA SER A 140 4.65 -16.28 17.08
C SER A 140 3.46 -17.02 16.45
N LYS A 141 3.66 -18.30 16.04
CA LYS A 141 2.60 -19.13 15.46
C LYS A 141 1.30 -19.14 16.29
N GLU A 142 1.42 -19.23 17.62
CA GLU A 142 0.29 -19.23 18.53
C GLU A 142 -0.46 -17.88 18.54
N ARG A 143 0.27 -16.75 18.53
CA ARG A 143 -0.32 -15.41 18.45
C ARG A 143 -0.95 -15.16 17.08
N SER A 144 -0.30 -15.58 16.02
CA SER A 144 -0.82 -15.45 14.65
C SER A 144 -2.16 -16.15 14.49
N ALA A 145 -2.29 -17.39 14.98
CA ALA A 145 -3.54 -18.16 14.90
C ALA A 145 -4.72 -17.47 15.59
N ARG A 146 -4.48 -16.67 16.63
CA ARG A 146 -5.53 -15.95 17.38
C ARG A 146 -5.80 -14.54 16.86
N LEU A 147 -4.75 -13.83 16.43
CA LEU A 147 -4.80 -12.37 16.24
C LEU A 147 -4.86 -11.94 14.77
N PHE A 148 -4.46 -12.80 13.82
CA PHE A 148 -4.46 -12.43 12.40
C PHE A 148 -5.85 -12.14 11.84
N GLY A 149 -6.90 -12.77 12.38
CA GLY A 149 -8.28 -12.41 12.03
C GLY A 149 -8.62 -10.95 12.35
N ILE A 150 -8.18 -10.48 13.52
CA ILE A 150 -8.40 -9.08 13.96
C ILE A 150 -7.54 -8.12 13.13
N ILE A 151 -6.29 -8.48 12.84
CA ILE A 151 -5.40 -7.70 12.00
C ILE A 151 -5.97 -7.59 10.57
N SER A 152 -6.50 -8.70 10.03
CA SER A 152 -7.16 -8.71 8.70
C SER A 152 -8.42 -7.84 8.66
N ALA A 153 -9.17 -7.74 9.77
CA ALA A 153 -10.28 -6.78 9.86
C ALA A 153 -9.78 -5.33 9.73
N GLY A 154 -8.60 -5.02 10.29
CA GLY A 154 -7.93 -3.73 10.08
C GLY A 154 -7.63 -3.46 8.61
N ALA A 155 -7.17 -4.45 7.85
CA ALA A 155 -6.95 -4.34 6.42
C ALA A 155 -8.26 -4.04 5.66
N SER A 156 -9.33 -4.77 5.97
CA SER A 156 -10.65 -4.56 5.35
C SER A 156 -11.20 -3.17 5.64
N LEU A 157 -11.11 -2.71 6.90
CA LEU A 157 -11.53 -1.36 7.28
C LEU A 157 -10.70 -0.28 6.59
N GLY A 158 -9.39 -0.45 6.48
CA GLY A 158 -8.52 0.46 5.74
C GLY A 158 -8.89 0.53 4.25
N GLY A 159 -9.18 -0.62 3.65
CA GLY A 159 -9.65 -0.72 2.27
C GLY A 159 -10.96 0.01 2.03
N ILE A 160 -11.95 -0.22 2.89
CA ILE A 160 -13.26 0.45 2.85
C ILE A 160 -13.08 1.95 3.04
N PHE A 161 -12.30 2.36 4.04
CA PHE A 161 -12.03 3.77 4.33
C PHE A 161 -11.45 4.49 3.12
N GLY A 162 -10.39 3.96 2.51
CA GLY A 162 -9.75 4.59 1.35
C GLY A 162 -10.68 4.69 0.14
N ALA A 163 -11.39 3.62 -0.20
CA ALA A 163 -12.33 3.60 -1.32
C ALA A 163 -13.53 4.55 -1.10
N PHE A 164 -14.11 4.55 0.11
CA PHE A 164 -15.19 5.45 0.49
C PHE A 164 -14.73 6.92 0.42
N PHE A 165 -13.54 7.21 0.95
CA PHE A 165 -12.97 8.56 0.95
C PHE A 165 -12.83 9.11 -0.47
N VAL A 166 -12.30 8.33 -1.42
CA VAL A 166 -12.24 8.72 -2.83
C VAL A 166 -13.63 8.92 -3.42
N SER A 167 -14.56 7.99 -3.17
CA SER A 167 -15.93 8.06 -3.71
C SER A 167 -16.66 9.34 -3.31
N VAL A 168 -16.51 9.77 -2.06
CA VAL A 168 -17.18 10.98 -1.55
C VAL A 168 -16.48 12.26 -2.00
N LEU A 169 -15.15 12.29 -1.98
CA LEU A 169 -14.38 13.52 -2.18
C LEU A 169 -13.90 13.73 -3.61
N SER A 170 -14.05 12.77 -4.52
CA SER A 170 -13.60 12.91 -5.92
C SER A 170 -14.26 14.04 -6.71
N LYS A 171 -15.38 14.58 -6.20
CA LYS A 171 -16.05 15.75 -6.78
C LYS A 171 -15.46 17.09 -6.30
N PHE A 172 -14.67 17.08 -5.24
CA PHE A 172 -14.21 18.28 -4.54
C PHE A 172 -12.69 18.45 -4.59
N ILE A 173 -11.95 17.35 -4.73
CA ILE A 173 -10.49 17.36 -4.72
C ILE A 173 -9.94 16.61 -5.94
N ASP A 174 -8.77 17.05 -6.40
CA ASP A 174 -8.08 16.58 -7.58
C ASP A 174 -7.25 15.29 -7.31
N VAL A 175 -6.80 14.67 -8.40
CA VAL A 175 -5.99 13.45 -8.36
C VAL A 175 -4.70 13.61 -7.53
N PRO A 176 -3.89 14.67 -7.68
CA PRO A 176 -2.71 14.86 -6.86
C PRO A 176 -3.00 14.90 -5.36
N SER A 177 -4.09 15.51 -4.94
CA SER A 177 -4.48 15.58 -3.52
C SER A 177 -4.73 14.20 -2.91
N PHE A 178 -5.33 13.28 -3.63
CA PHE A 178 -5.49 11.89 -3.17
C PHE A 178 -4.15 11.16 -3.04
N ILE A 179 -3.23 11.40 -3.98
CA ILE A 179 -1.87 10.85 -3.91
C ILE A 179 -1.16 11.38 -2.66
N PHE A 180 -1.31 12.68 -2.35
CA PHE A 180 -0.75 13.28 -1.14
C PHE A 180 -1.30 12.65 0.14
N ILE A 181 -2.61 12.42 0.23
CA ILE A 181 -3.22 11.73 1.37
C ILE A 181 -2.71 10.29 1.48
N SER A 182 -2.53 9.60 0.36
CA SER A 182 -1.94 8.26 0.34
C SER A 182 -0.49 8.25 0.85
N ILE A 183 0.32 9.28 0.53
CA ILE A 183 1.68 9.45 1.06
C ILE A 183 1.63 9.57 2.59
N ILE A 184 0.70 10.34 3.15
CA ILE A 184 0.52 10.49 4.60
C ILE A 184 0.19 9.13 5.23
N CYS A 185 -0.78 8.40 4.67
CA CYS A 185 -1.17 7.08 5.16
C CYS A 185 0.02 6.08 5.11
N LEU A 186 0.80 6.10 4.03
CA LEU A 186 1.99 5.26 3.90
C LEU A 186 3.07 5.68 4.93
N GLY A 187 3.27 6.97 5.15
CA GLY A 187 4.17 7.49 6.18
C GLY A 187 3.78 7.03 7.59
N ILE A 188 2.48 7.09 7.91
CA ILE A 188 1.95 6.56 9.18
C ILE A 188 2.25 5.06 9.30
N SER A 189 2.04 4.29 8.23
CA SER A 189 2.32 2.85 8.24
C SER A 189 3.82 2.57 8.49
N ILE A 190 4.73 3.35 7.92
CA ILE A 190 6.18 3.22 8.15
C ILE A 190 6.52 3.48 9.63
N VAL A 191 5.95 4.50 10.24
CA VAL A 191 6.15 4.79 11.67
C VAL A 191 5.63 3.63 12.53
N LEU A 192 4.42 3.15 12.28
CA LEU A 192 3.80 2.05 13.02
C LEU A 192 4.59 0.74 12.85
N LYS A 193 5.09 0.47 11.65
CA LYS A 193 6.00 -0.66 11.40
C LYS A 193 7.24 -0.58 12.28
N ASN A 194 7.86 0.59 12.40
CA ASN A 194 9.04 0.78 13.23
C ASN A 194 8.76 0.59 14.73
N LEU A 195 7.52 0.88 15.17
CA LEU A 195 7.08 0.61 16.54
C LEU A 195 6.83 -0.88 16.81
N LEU A 196 6.48 -1.66 15.78
CA LEU A 196 6.28 -3.11 15.89
C LEU A 196 7.60 -3.89 16.00
N ILE A 197 8.69 -3.35 15.42
CA ILE A 197 9.99 -4.04 15.36
C ILE A 197 10.88 -3.70 16.57
N LYS A 198 10.52 -2.66 17.34
CA LYS A 198 11.18 -2.29 18.61
C LYS A 198 10.82 -3.25 19.73
#